data_75c482a7b5df1dd8a20f7d0844956e08
#
_entry.id   75c482a7b5df1dd8a20f7d0844956e08
#
_cell.length_a   1.000
_cell.length_b   1.000
_cell.length_c   1.000
_cell.angle_alpha   90.00
_cell.angle_beta   90.00
_cell.angle_gamma   90.00
#
_symmetry.space_group_name_H-M   'P 1'
#
loop_
_entity.id
_entity.type
_entity.pdbx_description
1 polymer ?
#
loop_
_entity_poly.entity_id
_entity_poly.type
_entity_poly.pdbx_seq_one_letter_code
_entity_poly.pdbx_strand_id
1 'polypeptide(L)'
;EATLEPDTAGCAQTRAGNPVPDGTYKIYAIDAGGTRHDGLTGTMTGGVFTPSGYWELEAGTYTFVCINNAVTDNGNELYANLNYGQMPLIGVSDPVTVTNPFDVFVSFVMRHPQARIRYQFVSYTEPIESPSLGWLNSDPTFGVGSAYFDLKGNRLRDGGTSAVIFYNSGVLHLNQPYQPSSVTKEYTYTTDYILCSPEYNSMTYYAITSNLYGRAVHSNKGVQVGPLQKNHSYIWKLKFKNKDPWYLYNDGTIGSLAKRGSRTPIGIVVKEKLSESDQGTACALNLIYGSWKNVGDNLVENVNPSPTSIIEAAADMNGYNWTYQPNLQGVVRANEPTTYPAFYKAAHYNPGVPTASNIGQWYLPSYGEWIKLVQVFDKTYAPSATESIYPHHSTCNITMAKVQSAFTNAGSTSTIYGGPLCLCSTEINESPTYCSFWADNSLYSGICWNTMGSQFLPFVHF
;
A
#
# COMPACT_ATOMS: atom_id res chain seq x y z
N GLU A 1 7.83 0.44 0.93
CA GLU A 1 7.63 1.43 2.01
C GLU A 1 7.28 0.70 3.29
N ALA A 2 7.87 1.10 4.42
CA ALA A 2 7.62 0.51 5.73
C ALA A 2 7.36 1.64 6.73
N THR A 3 6.25 1.54 7.47
CA THR A 3 5.88 2.51 8.52
C THR A 3 5.45 1.76 9.78
N LEU A 4 5.83 2.28 10.95
CA LEU A 4 5.31 1.86 12.23
C LEU A 4 4.33 2.92 12.73
N GLU A 5 3.12 2.49 13.03
CA GLU A 5 2.04 3.38 13.46
C GLU A 5 1.40 2.83 14.75
N PRO A 6 0.83 3.70 15.61
CA PRO A 6 -0.08 3.24 16.66
C PRO A 6 -1.24 2.45 16.03
N ASP A 7 -1.50 1.26 16.56
CA ASP A 7 -2.61 0.45 16.08
C ASP A 7 -3.90 0.84 16.79
N THR A 8 -4.66 1.72 16.18
CA THR A 8 -5.93 2.21 16.74
C THR A 8 -7.03 1.16 16.77
N ALA A 9 -6.98 0.16 15.88
CA ALA A 9 -7.94 -0.94 15.89
C ALA A 9 -7.65 -1.95 17.00
N GLY A 10 -6.42 -2.02 17.45
CA GLY A 10 -5.99 -2.87 18.56
C GLY A 10 -5.78 -2.13 19.86
N CYS A 11 -5.85 -0.82 19.85
CA CYS A 11 -5.94 -0.04 21.06
C CYS A 11 -7.34 -0.17 21.64
N ALA A 12 -7.48 -1.07 22.57
CA ALA A 12 -8.38 -0.80 23.64
C ALA A 12 -8.00 0.59 24.15
N GLN A 13 -8.82 1.57 23.83
CA GLN A 13 -8.59 2.91 24.33
C GLN A 13 -8.43 2.84 25.83
N THR A 14 -7.28 3.24 26.31
CA THR A 14 -6.89 3.22 27.71
C THR A 14 -7.64 4.30 28.48
N ARG A 15 -8.95 4.29 28.49
CA ARG A 15 -9.77 5.00 29.48
C ARG A 15 -11.15 4.37 29.49
N ALA A 16 -11.43 3.62 30.57
CA ALA A 16 -12.74 3.14 30.98
C ALA A 16 -13.58 2.54 29.83
N GLY A 17 -13.38 1.29 29.46
CA GLY A 17 -14.32 0.72 28.53
C GLY A 17 -14.07 -0.63 27.93
N ASN A 18 -12.87 -1.16 27.94
CA ASN A 18 -12.72 -2.54 27.50
C ASN A 18 -12.85 -3.47 28.69
N PRO A 19 -13.79 -4.42 28.64
CA PRO A 19 -13.90 -5.42 29.67
C PRO A 19 -12.59 -6.19 29.78
N VAL A 20 -12.17 -6.43 31.00
CA VAL A 20 -11.05 -7.32 31.29
C VAL A 20 -11.41 -8.70 30.72
N PRO A 21 -10.50 -9.39 29.98
CA PRO A 21 -10.79 -10.67 29.37
C PRO A 21 -11.33 -11.70 30.37
N ASP A 22 -12.27 -12.54 29.93
CA ASP A 22 -12.76 -13.67 30.72
C ASP A 22 -11.61 -14.61 31.04
N GLY A 23 -11.62 -15.17 32.24
CA GLY A 23 -10.57 -16.07 32.71
C GLY A 23 -10.34 -16.01 34.23
N THR A 24 -9.33 -16.74 34.69
CA THR A 24 -8.94 -16.77 36.09
C THR A 24 -7.93 -15.70 36.42
N TYR A 25 -8.16 -15.06 37.57
CA TYR A 25 -7.29 -14.01 38.12
C TYR A 25 -6.89 -14.36 39.55
N LYS A 26 -5.68 -13.97 39.93
CA LYS A 26 -5.16 -14.08 41.28
C LYS A 26 -4.88 -12.69 41.84
N ILE A 27 -5.24 -12.47 43.09
CA ILE A 27 -5.02 -11.20 43.83
C ILE A 27 -4.19 -11.51 45.06
N TYR A 28 -3.18 -10.69 45.34
CA TYR A 28 -2.40 -10.69 46.57
C TYR A 28 -2.13 -9.25 47.02
N ALA A 29 -1.69 -9.07 48.26
CA ALA A 29 -1.35 -7.77 48.80
C ALA A 29 0.11 -7.69 49.25
N ILE A 30 0.68 -6.50 49.22
CA ILE A 30 2.00 -6.18 49.73
C ILE A 30 1.84 -5.08 50.77
N ASP A 31 2.28 -5.31 51.99
CA ASP A 31 2.20 -4.31 53.04
C ASP A 31 3.26 -3.19 52.88
N ALA A 32 3.22 -2.20 53.77
CA ALA A 32 4.16 -1.07 53.75
C ALA A 32 5.60 -1.52 54.03
N GLY A 33 5.83 -2.64 54.65
CA GLY A 33 7.13 -3.25 54.89
C GLY A 33 7.66 -4.06 53.73
N GLY A 34 6.84 -4.25 52.65
CA GLY A 34 7.18 -5.07 51.50
C GLY A 34 6.87 -6.54 51.64
N THR A 35 6.21 -6.95 52.73
CA THR A 35 5.80 -8.35 52.99
C THR A 35 4.58 -8.68 52.13
N ARG A 36 4.63 -9.83 51.48
CA ARG A 36 3.55 -10.33 50.68
C ARG A 36 2.54 -11.10 51.56
N HIS A 37 1.27 -10.86 51.34
CA HIS A 37 0.15 -11.55 51.88
C HIS A 37 -0.60 -12.24 50.74
N ASP A 38 -0.67 -13.58 50.77
CA ASP A 38 -1.39 -14.33 49.75
C ASP A 38 -2.88 -14.07 49.86
N GLY A 39 -3.50 -13.88 48.73
CA GLY A 39 -4.87 -13.49 48.61
C GLY A 39 -5.76 -14.57 48.03
N LEU A 40 -6.67 -14.16 47.18
CA LEU A 40 -7.70 -15.02 46.62
C LEU A 40 -7.56 -15.13 45.10
N THR A 41 -8.16 -16.17 44.56
CA THR A 41 -8.41 -16.29 43.11
C THR A 41 -9.86 -15.94 42.81
N GLY A 42 -10.17 -15.69 41.56
CA GLY A 42 -11.54 -15.49 41.12
C GLY A 42 -11.62 -15.60 39.59
N THR A 43 -12.85 -15.61 39.11
CA THR A 43 -13.11 -15.72 37.65
C THR A 43 -13.79 -14.46 37.15
N MET A 44 -13.26 -13.93 36.06
CA MET A 44 -13.89 -12.86 35.28
C MET A 44 -14.78 -13.52 34.23
N THR A 45 -16.03 -13.11 34.14
CA THR A 45 -16.96 -13.56 33.11
C THR A 45 -17.86 -12.39 32.71
N GLY A 46 -17.84 -12.03 31.44
CA GLY A 46 -18.66 -10.92 30.94
C GLY A 46 -18.37 -9.57 31.60
N GLY A 47 -17.16 -9.35 32.12
CA GLY A 47 -16.76 -8.11 32.80
C GLY A 47 -17.11 -8.12 34.33
N VAL A 48 -17.61 -9.22 34.85
CA VAL A 48 -17.93 -9.39 36.30
C VAL A 48 -16.91 -10.32 36.92
N PHE A 49 -16.25 -9.85 37.98
CA PHE A 49 -15.34 -10.67 38.77
C PHE A 49 -16.08 -11.39 39.91
N THR A 50 -15.97 -12.72 39.95
CA THR A 50 -16.51 -13.58 41.01
C THR A 50 -15.35 -14.17 41.81
N PRO A 51 -15.13 -13.73 43.07
CA PRO A 51 -14.08 -14.28 43.91
C PRO A 51 -14.39 -15.71 44.35
N SER A 52 -13.33 -16.50 44.55
CA SER A 52 -13.46 -17.90 45.07
C SER A 52 -13.76 -17.98 46.57
N GLY A 53 -13.73 -16.87 47.28
CA GLY A 53 -13.96 -16.80 48.71
C GLY A 53 -13.77 -15.39 49.27
N TYR A 54 -13.69 -15.32 50.57
CA TYR A 54 -13.37 -14.09 51.31
C TYR A 54 -11.91 -14.09 51.71
N TRP A 55 -11.34 -12.90 51.85
CA TRP A 55 -9.97 -12.71 52.27
C TRP A 55 -9.91 -11.67 53.38
N GLU A 56 -9.39 -12.09 54.53
CA GLU A 56 -9.24 -11.25 55.70
C GLU A 56 -7.78 -10.78 55.81
N LEU A 57 -7.58 -9.50 56.01
CA LEU A 57 -6.31 -8.86 56.23
C LEU A 57 -6.34 -8.09 57.58
N GLU A 58 -5.23 -8.07 58.26
CA GLU A 58 -5.07 -7.19 59.42
C GLU A 58 -5.16 -5.70 59.03
N ALA A 59 -5.49 -4.86 60.01
CA ALA A 59 -5.54 -3.42 59.75
C ALA A 59 -4.14 -2.92 59.35
N GLY A 60 -4.07 -2.21 58.22
CA GLY A 60 -2.80 -1.74 57.66
C GLY A 60 -2.98 -1.09 56.30
N THR A 61 -1.89 -0.62 55.72
CA THR A 61 -1.87 -0.07 54.37
C THR A 61 -1.19 -1.06 53.42
N TYR A 62 -1.90 -1.41 52.35
CA TYR A 62 -1.51 -2.43 51.38
C TYR A 62 -1.54 -1.90 49.95
N THR A 63 -0.62 -2.39 49.11
CA THR A 63 -0.74 -2.32 47.66
C THR A 63 -1.23 -3.69 47.17
N PHE A 64 -2.36 -3.70 46.49
CA PHE A 64 -2.92 -4.93 45.92
C PHE A 64 -2.43 -5.14 44.52
N VAL A 65 -2.17 -6.40 44.16
CA VAL A 65 -1.73 -6.80 42.82
C VAL A 65 -2.66 -7.88 42.29
N CYS A 66 -3.15 -7.66 41.06
CA CYS A 66 -4.00 -8.59 40.34
C CYS A 66 -3.27 -9.08 39.10
N ILE A 67 -3.24 -10.37 38.85
CA ILE A 67 -2.64 -11.01 37.70
C ILE A 67 -3.62 -11.99 37.05
N ASN A 68 -3.55 -12.13 35.71
CA ASN A 68 -4.31 -13.16 35.01
C ASN A 68 -3.50 -14.47 34.91
N ASN A 69 -4.15 -15.54 34.42
CA ASN A 69 -3.56 -16.87 34.28
C ASN A 69 -2.40 -16.95 33.26
N ALA A 70 -2.16 -15.91 32.46
CA ALA A 70 -0.99 -15.83 31.58
C ALA A 70 0.28 -15.35 32.32
N VAL A 71 0.16 -14.97 33.60
CA VAL A 71 1.27 -14.61 34.47
C VAL A 71 1.44 -15.70 35.52
N THR A 72 2.60 -16.34 35.56
CA THR A 72 2.98 -17.30 36.59
C THR A 72 3.55 -16.58 37.78
N ASP A 73 3.04 -16.89 38.98
CA ASP A 73 3.49 -16.38 40.25
C ASP A 73 4.28 -17.48 40.96
N ASN A 74 5.57 -17.26 41.21
CA ASN A 74 6.42 -18.21 41.94
C ASN A 74 6.66 -17.81 43.41
N GLY A 75 5.94 -16.81 43.90
CA GLY A 75 6.03 -16.31 45.25
C GLY A 75 6.98 -15.11 45.46
N ASN A 76 8.08 -15.07 44.75
CA ASN A 76 9.10 -14.01 44.84
C ASN A 76 9.13 -13.10 43.60
N GLU A 77 8.78 -13.64 42.46
CA GLU A 77 8.76 -12.97 41.17
C GLU A 77 7.54 -13.40 40.36
N LEU A 78 7.12 -12.55 39.46
CA LEU A 78 6.16 -12.87 38.42
C LEU A 78 6.90 -13.25 37.13
N TYR A 79 6.40 -14.24 36.44
CA TYR A 79 6.90 -14.69 35.15
C TYR A 79 5.83 -14.65 34.11
N ALA A 80 6.06 -14.04 33.00
CA ALA A 80 5.17 -14.04 31.85
C ALA A 80 5.83 -14.72 30.65
N ASN A 81 5.17 -15.75 30.13
CA ASN A 81 5.52 -16.31 28.84
C ASN A 81 4.98 -15.37 27.77
N LEU A 82 5.85 -14.91 26.87
CA LEU A 82 5.55 -13.95 25.83
C LEU A 82 5.37 -14.63 24.46
N ASN A 83 5.25 -15.95 24.45
CA ASN A 83 4.95 -16.68 23.23
C ASN A 83 3.57 -16.30 22.69
N TYR A 84 3.43 -16.49 21.40
CA TYR A 84 2.19 -16.28 20.66
C TYR A 84 0.95 -16.82 21.41
N GLY A 85 -0.09 -16.01 21.48
CA GLY A 85 -1.37 -16.37 22.10
C GLY A 85 -1.47 -16.12 23.62
N GLN A 86 -0.37 -15.77 24.31
CA GLN A 86 -0.40 -15.40 25.71
C GLN A 86 -0.58 -13.89 25.85
N MET A 87 -1.50 -13.46 26.69
CA MET A 87 -1.80 -12.04 26.93
C MET A 87 -1.68 -11.73 28.42
N PRO A 88 -0.45 -11.62 28.98
CA PRO A 88 -0.26 -11.33 30.40
C PRO A 88 -0.83 -9.97 30.76
N LEU A 89 -1.54 -9.94 31.90
CA LEU A 89 -2.12 -8.74 32.48
C LEU A 89 -1.72 -8.63 33.93
N ILE A 90 -1.26 -7.46 34.31
CA ILE A 90 -0.90 -7.11 35.69
C ILE A 90 -1.61 -5.79 36.03
N GLY A 91 -2.35 -5.78 37.13
CA GLY A 91 -2.95 -4.58 37.70
C GLY A 91 -2.38 -4.33 39.10
N VAL A 92 -2.03 -3.10 39.40
CA VAL A 92 -1.53 -2.69 40.74
C VAL A 92 -2.41 -1.55 41.22
N SER A 93 -2.92 -1.66 42.45
CA SER A 93 -3.70 -0.59 43.06
C SER A 93 -2.78 0.52 43.58
N ASP A 94 -3.36 1.69 43.77
CA ASP A 94 -2.81 2.65 44.74
C ASP A 94 -2.80 2.03 46.14
N PRO A 95 -2.00 2.56 47.08
CA PRO A 95 -2.05 2.11 48.47
C PRO A 95 -3.45 2.27 49.07
N VAL A 96 -3.97 1.16 49.65
CA VAL A 96 -5.31 1.11 50.24
C VAL A 96 -5.17 0.83 51.74
N THR A 97 -5.82 1.60 52.56
CA THR A 97 -5.84 1.38 54.02
C THR A 97 -7.01 0.44 54.37
N VAL A 98 -6.67 -0.70 54.93
CA VAL A 98 -7.61 -1.67 55.46
C VAL A 98 -7.84 -1.36 56.94
N THR A 99 -9.07 -1.14 57.34
CA THR A 99 -9.48 -0.87 58.75
C THR A 99 -10.54 -1.88 59.16
N ASN A 100 -10.31 -2.54 60.27
CA ASN A 100 -11.30 -3.47 60.84
C ASN A 100 -12.48 -2.72 61.46
N PRO A 101 -13.73 -3.15 61.32
CA PRO A 101 -14.26 -4.38 60.69
C PRO A 101 -14.95 -4.13 59.33
N PHE A 102 -14.45 -3.25 58.49
CA PHE A 102 -15.17 -2.80 57.30
C PHE A 102 -14.65 -3.51 56.03
N ASP A 103 -15.57 -3.79 55.08
CA ASP A 103 -15.24 -4.25 53.73
C ASP A 103 -14.52 -3.16 52.97
N VAL A 104 -13.47 -3.56 52.22
CA VAL A 104 -12.67 -2.67 51.40
C VAL A 104 -12.79 -3.09 49.92
N PHE A 105 -13.17 -2.13 49.09
CA PHE A 105 -13.24 -2.34 47.64
C PHE A 105 -11.95 -1.86 46.98
N VAL A 106 -11.34 -2.75 46.19
CA VAL A 106 -10.11 -2.46 45.45
C VAL A 106 -10.38 -2.49 43.96
N SER A 107 -10.04 -1.43 43.29
CA SER A 107 -10.14 -1.34 41.83
C SER A 107 -8.78 -1.54 41.15
N PHE A 108 -8.78 -2.28 40.07
CA PHE A 108 -7.57 -2.52 39.27
C PHE A 108 -7.72 -1.99 37.86
N VAL A 109 -6.65 -1.32 37.38
CA VAL A 109 -6.48 -1.08 35.96
C VAL A 109 -5.50 -2.14 35.44
N MET A 110 -6.04 -3.15 34.78
CA MET A 110 -5.23 -4.23 34.20
C MET A 110 -4.47 -3.73 32.96
N ARG A 111 -3.18 -3.98 32.93
CA ARG A 111 -2.32 -3.50 31.83
C ARG A 111 -1.40 -4.60 31.33
N HIS A 112 -1.12 -4.60 30.05
CA HIS A 112 -0.04 -5.43 29.52
C HIS A 112 1.32 -4.85 29.95
N PRO A 113 2.18 -5.65 30.58
CA PRO A 113 3.52 -5.19 30.98
C PRO A 113 4.45 -4.97 29.79
N GLN A 114 4.01 -5.34 28.59
CA GLN A 114 4.72 -5.30 27.33
C GLN A 114 4.03 -4.39 26.32
N ALA A 115 4.73 -4.04 25.24
CA ALA A 115 4.12 -3.59 24.02
C ALA A 115 3.67 -4.79 23.18
N ARG A 116 2.76 -4.58 22.25
CA ARG A 116 2.40 -5.57 21.25
C ARG A 116 2.45 -4.97 19.85
N ILE A 117 2.82 -5.79 18.89
CA ILE A 117 2.92 -5.37 17.49
C ILE A 117 2.26 -6.43 16.60
N ARG A 118 1.63 -6.00 15.54
CA ARG A 118 1.23 -6.86 14.43
C ARG A 118 1.74 -6.30 13.12
N TYR A 119 1.80 -7.15 12.11
CA TYR A 119 2.27 -6.78 10.78
C TYR A 119 1.10 -6.70 9.84
N GLN A 120 1.17 -5.72 8.94
CA GLN A 120 0.24 -5.57 7.86
C GLN A 120 1.02 -5.45 6.55
N PHE A 121 0.83 -6.44 5.69
CA PHE A 121 1.38 -6.44 4.33
C PHE A 121 0.32 -5.89 3.40
N VAL A 122 0.66 -4.85 2.67
CA VAL A 122 -0.25 -4.14 1.78
C VAL A 122 0.24 -4.29 0.34
N SER A 123 -0.61 -4.79 -0.53
CA SER A 123 -0.39 -4.83 -1.97
C SER A 123 -1.58 -4.21 -2.71
N TYR A 124 -1.39 -3.88 -3.97
CA TYR A 124 -2.40 -3.18 -4.77
C TYR A 124 -2.73 -4.00 -6.00
N THR A 125 -4.00 -4.00 -6.41
CA THR A 125 -4.52 -4.71 -7.59
C THR A 125 -4.46 -6.23 -7.48
N GLU A 126 -3.43 -6.78 -6.84
CA GLU A 126 -3.22 -8.22 -6.64
C GLU A 126 -2.75 -8.50 -5.21
N PRO A 127 -3.25 -9.57 -4.56
CA PRO A 127 -2.77 -10.00 -3.24
C PRO A 127 -1.40 -10.68 -3.35
N ILE A 128 -0.67 -10.69 -2.26
CA ILE A 128 0.56 -11.45 -2.11
C ILE A 128 0.21 -12.95 -2.11
N GLU A 129 0.91 -13.75 -2.90
CA GLU A 129 0.67 -15.19 -2.97
C GLU A 129 1.26 -15.91 -1.76
N SER A 130 0.40 -16.58 -1.00
CA SER A 130 0.79 -17.43 0.14
C SER A 130 1.96 -16.84 0.95
N PRO A 131 1.81 -15.63 1.51
CA PRO A 131 2.90 -14.99 2.20
C PRO A 131 3.30 -15.82 3.40
N SER A 132 4.60 -16.08 3.55
CA SER A 132 5.18 -16.56 4.79
C SER A 132 6.11 -15.50 5.35
N LEU A 133 5.96 -15.21 6.62
CA LEU A 133 6.78 -14.26 7.34
C LEU A 133 7.76 -15.02 8.20
N GLY A 134 9.04 -14.80 7.99
CA GLY A 134 10.11 -15.27 8.85
C GLY A 134 10.84 -14.10 9.48
N TRP A 135 11.18 -14.23 10.74
CA TRP A 135 12.06 -13.31 11.44
C TRP A 135 13.44 -13.90 11.45
N LEU A 136 14.39 -13.17 10.94
CA LEU A 136 15.79 -13.44 11.25
C LEU A 136 16.25 -12.35 12.20
N ASN A 137 16.58 -12.76 13.38
CA ASN A 137 17.08 -11.85 14.38
C ASN A 137 18.60 -12.02 14.47
N SER A 138 19.32 -10.97 14.10
CA SER A 138 20.74 -10.83 14.45
C SER A 138 20.92 -10.33 15.88
N ASP A 139 19.82 -9.86 16.51
CA ASP A 139 19.83 -9.35 17.89
C ASP A 139 19.06 -10.35 18.79
N PRO A 140 19.75 -11.04 19.71
CA PRO A 140 19.13 -12.00 20.61
C PRO A 140 18.13 -11.38 21.59
N THR A 141 18.01 -10.06 21.65
CA THR A 141 17.07 -9.36 22.54
C THR A 141 15.69 -9.16 21.94
N PHE A 142 15.51 -9.39 20.64
CA PHE A 142 14.22 -9.35 19.99
C PHE A 142 13.45 -10.67 20.18
N GLY A 143 12.17 -10.59 20.49
CA GLY A 143 11.37 -11.78 20.71
C GLY A 143 11.75 -12.46 22.02
N VAL A 144 11.69 -11.70 23.09
CA VAL A 144 11.82 -12.22 24.43
C VAL A 144 10.74 -13.28 24.64
N GLY A 145 11.12 -14.55 24.70
CA GLY A 145 10.21 -15.66 24.91
C GLY A 145 9.52 -15.63 26.29
N SER A 146 10.07 -14.85 27.21
CA SER A 146 9.52 -14.65 28.55
C SER A 146 10.13 -13.42 29.23
N ALA A 147 9.47 -12.90 30.24
CA ALA A 147 10.01 -11.83 31.09
C ALA A 147 9.69 -12.08 32.56
N TYR A 148 10.57 -11.60 33.41
CA TYR A 148 10.44 -11.64 34.87
C TYR A 148 10.15 -10.25 35.41
N PHE A 149 9.24 -10.17 36.35
CA PHE A 149 8.83 -8.93 37.01
C PHE A 149 8.91 -9.09 38.53
N ASP A 150 9.11 -7.99 39.21
CA ASP A 150 8.93 -7.97 40.67
C ASP A 150 7.45 -8.19 41.02
N LEU A 151 7.16 -8.33 42.31
CA LEU A 151 5.80 -8.56 42.80
C LEU A 151 4.83 -7.39 42.51
N LYS A 152 5.34 -6.22 42.11
CA LYS A 152 4.54 -5.04 41.68
C LYS A 152 4.48 -4.87 40.17
N GLY A 153 4.93 -5.86 39.40
CA GLY A 153 4.89 -5.83 37.94
C GLY A 153 5.94 -4.94 37.26
N ASN A 154 6.98 -4.50 38.00
CA ASN A 154 8.12 -3.85 37.39
C ASN A 154 9.05 -4.91 36.80
N ARG A 155 9.52 -4.67 35.56
CA ARG A 155 10.39 -5.62 34.86
C ARG A 155 11.73 -5.72 35.54
N LEU A 156 12.17 -6.95 35.76
CA LEU A 156 13.47 -7.28 36.37
C LEU A 156 14.49 -7.70 35.28
N ARG A 157 14.09 -8.64 34.40
CA ARG A 157 14.96 -9.21 33.39
C ARG A 157 14.16 -9.96 32.33
N ASP A 158 14.82 -10.26 31.22
CA ASP A 158 14.32 -11.17 30.20
C ASP A 158 14.65 -12.63 30.54
N GLY A 159 13.76 -13.53 30.19
CA GLY A 159 13.93 -14.95 30.33
C GLY A 159 13.91 -15.62 28.97
N GLY A 160 15.06 -16.05 28.50
CA GLY A 160 15.22 -16.77 27.24
C GLY A 160 14.92 -15.96 25.99
N THR A 161 15.67 -16.20 24.94
CA THR A 161 15.49 -15.60 23.63
C THR A 161 14.80 -16.59 22.72
N SER A 162 13.69 -16.19 22.10
CA SER A 162 13.14 -16.92 20.95
C SER A 162 13.85 -16.46 19.70
N ALA A 163 14.76 -17.27 19.19
CA ALA A 163 15.65 -16.85 18.11
C ALA A 163 14.95 -16.67 16.75
N VAL A 164 13.82 -17.32 16.51
CA VAL A 164 13.11 -17.26 15.22
C VAL A 164 11.63 -17.51 15.40
N ILE A 165 10.79 -16.58 14.96
CA ILE A 165 9.34 -16.81 14.86
C ILE A 165 9.00 -16.90 13.38
N PHE A 166 8.52 -18.07 12.94
CA PHE A 166 8.00 -18.27 11.59
C PHE A 166 6.47 -18.21 11.61
N TYR A 167 5.90 -17.33 10.80
CA TYR A 167 4.49 -17.33 10.51
C TYR A 167 4.26 -18.01 9.16
N ASN A 168 3.59 -19.14 9.21
CA ASN A 168 3.06 -19.79 8.00
C ASN A 168 1.83 -19.03 7.50
N SER A 169 1.50 -19.19 6.24
CA SER A 169 0.33 -18.58 5.58
C SER A 169 -1.00 -18.75 6.32
N GLY A 170 -1.13 -19.76 7.19
CA GLY A 170 -2.32 -19.99 8.00
C GLY A 170 -2.54 -19.01 9.16
N VAL A 171 -1.56 -18.18 9.48
CA VAL A 171 -1.64 -17.14 10.54
C VAL A 171 -1.84 -15.75 9.96
N LEU A 172 -1.76 -15.62 8.63
CA LEU A 172 -1.93 -14.38 7.91
C LEU A 172 -3.35 -14.31 7.34
N HIS A 173 -4.10 -13.34 7.81
CA HIS A 173 -5.49 -13.15 7.39
C HIS A 173 -5.57 -12.14 6.25
N LEU A 174 -5.98 -12.62 5.07
CA LEU A 174 -6.29 -11.77 3.93
C LEU A 174 -7.64 -11.07 4.17
N ASN A 175 -7.68 -9.76 4.00
CA ASN A 175 -8.89 -8.96 4.23
C ASN A 175 -10.04 -9.28 3.26
N GLN A 176 -9.71 -9.74 2.05
CA GLN A 176 -10.71 -10.09 1.03
C GLN A 176 -10.11 -11.06 -0.01
N PRO A 177 -10.91 -11.97 -0.58
CA PRO A 177 -10.45 -12.86 -1.65
C PRO A 177 -10.08 -12.05 -2.90
N TYR A 178 -9.10 -12.57 -3.67
CA TYR A 178 -8.72 -11.97 -4.94
C TYR A 178 -9.85 -12.05 -5.96
N GLN A 179 -10.15 -10.88 -6.56
CA GLN A 179 -11.06 -10.76 -7.69
C GLN A 179 -10.44 -9.81 -8.72
N PRO A 180 -10.24 -10.23 -9.98
CA PRO A 180 -9.86 -9.32 -11.04
C PRO A 180 -10.82 -8.12 -11.10
N SER A 181 -10.29 -6.92 -11.31
CA SER A 181 -11.07 -5.68 -11.28
C SER A 181 -10.47 -4.65 -12.23
N SER A 182 -11.29 -3.74 -12.73
CA SER A 182 -10.84 -2.53 -13.42
C SER A 182 -10.31 -1.48 -12.42
N VAL A 183 -10.72 -1.57 -11.17
CA VAL A 183 -10.32 -0.65 -10.10
C VAL A 183 -9.12 -1.20 -9.34
N THR A 184 -8.15 -0.35 -9.07
CA THR A 184 -7.03 -0.66 -8.18
C THR A 184 -7.54 -0.89 -6.77
N LYS A 185 -7.47 -2.12 -6.29
CA LYS A 185 -7.89 -2.52 -4.94
C LYS A 185 -6.69 -2.69 -4.03
N GLU A 186 -6.87 -2.37 -2.76
CA GLU A 186 -5.89 -2.67 -1.73
C GLU A 186 -6.17 -4.04 -1.11
N TYR A 187 -5.16 -4.89 -1.11
CA TYR A 187 -5.17 -6.19 -0.44
C TYR A 187 -4.25 -6.14 0.76
N THR A 188 -4.76 -6.54 1.91
CA THR A 188 -4.04 -6.54 3.17
C THR A 188 -3.99 -7.93 3.79
N TYR A 189 -2.79 -8.34 4.18
CA TYR A 189 -2.58 -9.47 5.10
C TYR A 189 -2.21 -8.90 6.45
N THR A 190 -2.88 -9.35 7.50
CA THR A 190 -2.60 -8.92 8.87
C THR A 190 -2.27 -10.14 9.72
N THR A 191 -1.20 -10.04 10.53
CA THR A 191 -0.84 -11.07 11.51
C THR A 191 -1.60 -10.87 12.80
N ASP A 192 -1.62 -11.89 13.65
CA ASP A 192 -1.92 -11.72 15.05
C ASP A 192 -0.84 -10.87 15.76
N TYR A 193 -1.15 -10.45 16.99
CA TYR A 193 -0.21 -9.67 17.78
C TYR A 193 0.91 -10.51 18.34
N ILE A 194 2.09 -9.93 18.35
CA ILE A 194 3.28 -10.41 19.03
C ILE A 194 3.58 -9.46 20.18
N LEU A 195 3.94 -10.02 21.33
CA LEU A 195 4.42 -9.23 22.44
C LEU A 195 5.90 -8.91 22.25
N CYS A 196 6.29 -7.69 22.53
CA CYS A 196 7.67 -7.23 22.40
C CYS A 196 8.10 -6.37 23.61
N SER A 197 9.40 -6.35 23.83
CA SER A 197 9.98 -5.53 24.87
C SER A 197 9.78 -4.04 24.59
N PRO A 198 9.34 -3.24 25.57
CA PRO A 198 9.21 -1.80 25.40
C PRO A 198 10.57 -1.08 25.24
N GLU A 199 11.67 -1.70 25.57
CA GLU A 199 13.02 -1.12 25.43
C GLU A 199 13.62 -1.36 24.03
N TYR A 200 12.92 -2.09 23.21
CA TYR A 200 13.40 -2.45 21.89
C TYR A 200 13.24 -1.31 20.88
N ASN A 201 14.30 -0.93 20.20
CA ASN A 201 14.36 0.21 19.29
C ASN A 201 14.90 -0.11 17.88
N SER A 202 15.14 -1.38 17.56
CA SER A 202 15.43 -1.80 16.19
C SER A 202 14.75 -3.13 15.83
N MET A 203 14.14 -3.20 14.64
CA MET A 203 13.43 -4.39 14.19
C MET A 203 13.90 -4.77 12.78
N THR A 204 14.26 -6.03 12.61
CA THR A 204 14.57 -6.62 11.32
C THR A 204 13.49 -7.64 10.97
N TYR A 205 12.98 -7.60 9.75
CA TYR A 205 12.00 -8.57 9.28
C TYR A 205 12.41 -9.17 7.94
N TYR A 206 11.91 -10.35 7.66
CA TYR A 206 12.04 -10.99 6.36
C TYR A 206 10.67 -11.49 5.91
N ALA A 207 10.28 -11.15 4.70
CA ALA A 207 9.24 -11.88 3.99
C ALA A 207 9.93 -13.01 3.23
N ILE A 208 9.72 -14.24 3.65
CA ILE A 208 10.33 -15.40 3.03
C ILE A 208 9.27 -16.09 2.17
N THR A 209 9.64 -16.41 0.94
CA THR A 209 8.82 -17.20 0.00
C THR A 209 7.41 -16.69 -0.28
N SER A 210 7.32 -15.54 -0.90
CA SER A 210 6.08 -15.03 -1.49
C SER A 210 6.34 -14.62 -2.93
N ASN A 211 5.32 -14.74 -3.77
CA ASN A 211 5.31 -14.12 -5.09
C ASN A 211 4.31 -12.96 -5.11
N LEU A 212 4.72 -11.87 -5.70
CA LEU A 212 3.87 -10.71 -5.92
C LEU A 212 4.24 -10.09 -7.27
N TYR A 213 3.24 -9.82 -8.10
CA TYR A 213 3.42 -9.23 -9.43
C TYR A 213 4.38 -10.05 -10.32
N GLY A 214 4.37 -11.37 -10.16
CA GLY A 214 5.26 -12.27 -10.91
C GLY A 214 6.71 -12.33 -10.44
N ARG A 215 7.01 -11.76 -9.27
CA ARG A 215 8.37 -11.72 -8.70
C ARG A 215 8.38 -12.30 -7.29
N ALA A 216 9.48 -12.96 -6.96
CA ALA A 216 9.74 -13.33 -5.58
C ALA A 216 9.91 -12.06 -4.72
N VAL A 217 9.18 -12.01 -3.63
CA VAL A 217 9.30 -10.92 -2.65
C VAL A 217 10.32 -11.33 -1.62
N HIS A 218 11.44 -10.63 -1.63
CA HIS A 218 12.46 -10.73 -0.58
C HIS A 218 12.64 -9.33 0.03
N SER A 219 12.46 -9.21 1.31
CA SER A 219 12.73 -7.96 2.01
C SER A 219 13.48 -8.24 3.30
N ASN A 220 14.68 -7.69 3.39
CA ASN A 220 15.52 -7.70 4.60
C ASN A 220 15.80 -6.26 5.04
N LYS A 221 14.76 -5.48 5.32
CA LYS A 221 14.97 -4.13 5.82
C LYS A 221 14.81 -4.09 7.32
N GLY A 222 15.89 -3.76 8.01
CA GLY A 222 15.84 -3.24 9.37
C GLY A 222 15.26 -1.83 9.35
N VAL A 223 14.32 -1.57 10.24
CA VAL A 223 13.82 -0.22 10.49
C VAL A 223 14.08 0.07 11.95
N GLN A 224 14.72 1.18 12.23
CA GLN A 224 14.79 1.68 13.60
C GLN A 224 13.40 2.17 14.00
N VAL A 225 12.85 1.57 15.04
CA VAL A 225 11.66 2.06 15.71
C VAL A 225 12.11 2.68 17.02
N GLY A 226 11.51 3.79 17.39
CA GLY A 226 11.71 4.36 18.71
C GLY A 226 11.25 3.41 19.82
N PRO A 227 11.54 3.70 21.09
CA PRO A 227 11.17 2.83 22.19
C PRO A 227 9.64 2.62 22.21
N LEU A 228 9.23 1.35 22.18
CA LEU A 228 7.82 0.97 22.25
C LEU A 228 7.32 1.21 23.70
N GLN A 229 6.11 1.70 23.84
CA GLN A 229 5.52 1.99 25.15
C GLN A 229 4.77 0.77 25.71
N LYS A 230 4.90 0.51 27.00
CA LYS A 230 4.11 -0.50 27.72
C LYS A 230 2.63 -0.30 27.46
N ASN A 231 1.88 -1.38 27.34
CA ASN A 231 0.43 -1.37 27.15
C ASN A 231 -0.05 -0.66 25.88
N HIS A 232 0.84 -0.46 24.89
CA HIS A 232 0.50 0.11 23.60
C HIS A 232 0.53 -0.95 22.50
N SER A 233 -0.32 -0.74 21.52
CA SER A 233 -0.42 -1.59 20.34
C SER A 233 0.13 -0.83 19.14
N TYR A 234 0.87 -1.55 18.31
CA TYR A 234 1.47 -1.02 17.10
C TYR A 234 1.14 -1.89 15.91
N ILE A 235 1.04 -1.26 14.76
CA ILE A 235 0.94 -1.94 13.48
C ILE A 235 2.12 -1.54 12.61
N TRP A 236 2.80 -2.53 12.08
CA TRP A 236 3.85 -2.32 11.09
C TRP A 236 3.31 -2.57 9.70
N LYS A 237 3.18 -1.51 8.93
CA LYS A 237 2.69 -1.55 7.56
C LYS A 237 3.83 -1.65 6.56
N LEU A 238 3.76 -2.64 5.71
CA LEU A 238 4.71 -2.94 4.64
C LEU A 238 3.97 -2.84 3.30
N LYS A 239 4.17 -1.73 2.60
CA LYS A 239 3.51 -1.46 1.32
C LYS A 239 4.40 -1.88 0.15
N PHE A 240 3.88 -2.81 -0.64
CA PHE A 240 4.53 -3.34 -1.83
C PHE A 240 3.91 -2.68 -3.07
N LYS A 241 4.69 -1.84 -3.72
CA LYS A 241 4.28 -1.18 -4.97
C LYS A 241 4.84 -1.95 -6.17
N ASN A 242 4.03 -2.12 -7.21
CA ASN A 242 4.51 -2.67 -8.47
C ASN A 242 5.51 -1.70 -9.10
N LYS A 243 6.63 -2.26 -9.61
CA LYS A 243 7.65 -1.52 -10.37
C LYS A 243 7.44 -1.62 -11.87
N ASP A 244 6.64 -2.60 -12.29
CA ASP A 244 6.29 -2.80 -13.70
C ASP A 244 4.94 -2.13 -13.98
N PRO A 245 4.60 -1.86 -15.25
CA PRO A 245 3.30 -1.33 -15.60
C PRO A 245 2.18 -2.34 -15.29
N TRP A 246 0.98 -1.82 -15.01
CA TRP A 246 -0.24 -2.59 -15.09
C TRP A 246 -0.71 -2.69 -16.53
N TYR A 247 -1.39 -3.77 -16.83
CA TYR A 247 -1.95 -4.02 -18.17
C TYR A 247 -3.46 -4.02 -18.09
N LEU A 248 -4.08 -3.35 -19.06
CA LEU A 248 -5.51 -3.46 -19.32
C LEU A 248 -5.75 -4.71 -20.14
N TYR A 249 -6.67 -5.55 -19.70
CA TYR A 249 -7.07 -6.77 -20.39
C TYR A 249 -8.36 -6.57 -21.20
N ASN A 250 -8.57 -7.45 -22.15
CA ASN A 250 -9.74 -7.43 -23.03
C ASN A 250 -11.08 -7.57 -22.29
N ASP A 251 -11.10 -8.12 -21.07
CA ASP A 251 -12.27 -8.19 -20.19
C ASP A 251 -12.50 -6.92 -19.36
N GLY A 252 -11.72 -5.88 -19.58
CA GLY A 252 -11.81 -4.58 -18.89
C GLY A 252 -11.22 -4.56 -17.49
N THR A 253 -10.55 -5.63 -17.07
CA THR A 253 -9.82 -5.67 -15.80
C THR A 253 -8.36 -5.27 -15.97
N ILE A 254 -7.69 -4.95 -14.87
CA ILE A 254 -6.25 -4.65 -14.87
C ILE A 254 -5.47 -5.65 -14.02
N GLY A 255 -4.17 -5.79 -14.30
CA GLY A 255 -3.29 -6.66 -13.53
C GLY A 255 -1.88 -6.77 -14.11
N SER A 256 -1.04 -7.57 -13.42
CA SER A 256 0.29 -7.96 -13.92
C SER A 256 0.19 -9.08 -14.96
N LEU A 257 1.17 -9.20 -15.84
CA LEU A 257 1.21 -10.31 -16.80
C LEU A 257 1.26 -11.69 -16.13
N ALA A 258 1.79 -11.77 -14.91
CA ALA A 258 1.84 -13.02 -14.16
C ALA A 258 0.45 -13.54 -13.77
N LYS A 259 -0.52 -12.64 -13.58
CA LYS A 259 -1.90 -12.97 -13.19
C LYS A 259 -2.89 -12.87 -14.35
N ARG A 260 -2.41 -12.79 -15.59
CA ARG A 260 -3.29 -12.65 -16.77
C ARG A 260 -4.29 -13.80 -16.94
N GLY A 261 -3.91 -15.02 -16.60
CA GLY A 261 -4.72 -16.22 -16.89
C GLY A 261 -4.99 -16.35 -18.38
N SER A 262 -6.28 -16.51 -18.76
CA SER A 262 -6.73 -16.57 -20.15
C SER A 262 -7.00 -15.19 -20.78
N ARG A 263 -6.85 -14.11 -20.04
CA ARG A 263 -7.09 -12.74 -20.52
C ARG A 263 -6.00 -12.26 -21.47
N THR A 264 -6.38 -11.49 -22.46
CA THR A 264 -5.45 -10.92 -23.43
C THR A 264 -5.16 -9.46 -23.07
N PRO A 265 -3.87 -9.08 -22.87
CA PRO A 265 -3.51 -7.68 -22.71
C PRO A 265 -3.84 -6.90 -23.98
N ILE A 266 -4.47 -5.74 -23.84
CA ILE A 266 -4.79 -4.84 -24.94
C ILE A 266 -4.13 -3.47 -24.80
N GLY A 267 -3.60 -3.15 -23.61
CA GLY A 267 -2.94 -1.87 -23.37
C GLY A 267 -2.12 -1.85 -22.09
N ILE A 268 -1.27 -0.83 -21.97
CA ILE A 268 -0.55 -0.47 -20.74
C ILE A 268 -1.35 0.62 -20.02
N VAL A 269 -1.65 0.43 -18.74
CA VAL A 269 -2.37 1.40 -17.91
C VAL A 269 -1.47 2.61 -17.66
N VAL A 270 -1.95 3.78 -18.03
CA VAL A 270 -1.24 5.07 -17.83
C VAL A 270 -1.85 5.90 -16.70
N LYS A 271 -3.13 5.72 -16.44
CA LYS A 271 -3.83 6.24 -15.26
C LYS A 271 -4.66 5.12 -14.64
N GLU A 272 -4.37 4.82 -13.38
CA GLU A 272 -5.15 3.83 -12.63
C GLU A 272 -6.53 4.37 -12.27
N LYS A 273 -7.52 3.48 -12.23
CA LYS A 273 -8.86 3.75 -11.72
C LYS A 273 -8.89 3.42 -10.24
N LEU A 274 -9.10 4.43 -9.39
CA LEU A 274 -9.04 4.28 -7.92
C LEU A 274 -10.40 4.02 -7.27
N SER A 275 -11.51 4.27 -7.99
CA SER A 275 -12.88 4.00 -7.56
C SER A 275 -13.76 3.64 -8.76
N GLU A 276 -14.95 3.12 -8.53
CA GLU A 276 -15.87 2.80 -9.62
C GLU A 276 -16.32 4.05 -10.39
N SER A 277 -16.35 5.22 -9.76
CA SER A 277 -16.69 6.50 -10.39
C SER A 277 -15.51 7.19 -11.07
N ASP A 278 -14.29 6.69 -10.88
CA ASP A 278 -13.09 7.23 -11.53
C ASP A 278 -12.95 6.63 -12.95
N GLN A 279 -12.18 7.30 -13.79
CA GLN A 279 -11.89 6.88 -15.14
C GLN A 279 -10.43 6.48 -15.25
N GLY A 280 -10.18 5.23 -15.59
CA GLY A 280 -8.85 4.74 -15.94
C GLY A 280 -8.49 5.09 -17.39
N THR A 281 -7.19 5.06 -17.70
CA THR A 281 -6.70 5.30 -19.07
C THR A 281 -5.57 4.32 -19.37
N ALA A 282 -5.58 3.75 -20.58
CA ALA A 282 -4.53 2.87 -21.07
C ALA A 282 -4.11 3.26 -22.48
N CYS A 283 -2.84 3.02 -22.83
CA CYS A 283 -2.36 3.13 -24.21
C CYS A 283 -2.38 1.77 -24.91
N ALA A 284 -2.62 1.75 -26.20
CA ALA A 284 -2.54 0.55 -27.06
C ALA A 284 -1.15 -0.08 -27.03
N LEU A 285 -1.06 -1.36 -27.35
CA LEU A 285 0.22 -2.08 -27.42
C LEU A 285 0.98 -1.86 -28.74
N ASN A 286 0.27 -1.53 -29.81
CA ASN A 286 0.87 -1.41 -31.13
C ASN A 286 0.79 0.01 -31.67
N LEU A 287 1.89 0.44 -32.29
CA LEU A 287 1.97 1.71 -33.01
C LEU A 287 1.14 1.67 -34.28
N ILE A 288 0.53 2.80 -34.60
CA ILE A 288 -0.16 3.06 -35.86
C ILE A 288 0.52 4.22 -36.59
N TYR A 289 0.39 4.26 -37.90
CA TYR A 289 0.93 5.33 -38.72
C TYR A 289 -0.19 6.19 -39.32
N GLY A 290 -0.03 7.51 -39.27
CA GLY A 290 -0.94 8.49 -39.86
C GLY A 290 -0.39 9.90 -39.77
N SER A 291 -0.91 10.81 -40.62
CA SER A 291 -0.71 12.24 -40.46
C SER A 291 -1.79 12.85 -39.59
N TRP A 292 -1.46 13.91 -38.87
CA TRP A 292 -2.42 14.63 -38.04
C TRP A 292 -3.54 15.23 -38.92
N LYS A 293 -3.13 15.92 -40.01
CA LYS A 293 -4.00 16.48 -41.06
C LYS A 293 -3.32 16.36 -42.41
N ASN A 294 -4.08 16.06 -43.44
CA ASN A 294 -3.53 15.93 -44.81
C ASN A 294 -3.51 17.25 -45.61
N VAL A 295 -4.16 18.29 -45.11
CA VAL A 295 -4.21 19.61 -45.75
C VAL A 295 -3.30 20.58 -44.99
N GLY A 296 -2.35 21.19 -45.67
CA GLY A 296 -1.42 22.14 -45.05
C GLY A 296 -2.04 23.53 -44.97
N ASP A 297 -2.81 23.79 -43.95
CA ASP A 297 -3.19 25.12 -43.50
C ASP A 297 -2.66 25.37 -42.08
N ASN A 298 -2.51 26.64 -41.71
CA ASN A 298 -1.99 27.04 -40.40
C ASN A 298 -3.09 27.46 -39.45
N LEU A 299 -4.28 26.89 -39.60
CA LEU A 299 -5.41 27.21 -38.72
C LEU A 299 -5.31 26.46 -37.40
N VAL A 300 -5.50 27.19 -36.31
CA VAL A 300 -5.75 26.60 -35.01
C VAL A 300 -7.15 25.96 -35.03
N GLU A 301 -7.24 24.70 -34.62
CA GLU A 301 -8.46 23.90 -34.71
C GLU A 301 -8.99 23.43 -33.37
N ASN A 302 -8.16 23.39 -32.34
CA ASN A 302 -8.64 23.07 -31.00
C ASN A 302 -9.37 24.28 -30.38
N VAL A 303 -10.41 23.98 -29.60
CA VAL A 303 -11.29 25.00 -29.01
C VAL A 303 -10.58 25.89 -27.97
N ASN A 304 -9.56 25.37 -27.33
CA ASN A 304 -8.74 26.11 -26.37
C ASN A 304 -7.48 26.70 -27.03
N PRO A 305 -6.98 27.82 -26.50
CA PRO A 305 -5.73 28.40 -27.05
C PRO A 305 -4.60 27.38 -26.96
N SER A 306 -3.76 27.41 -27.96
CA SER A 306 -2.57 26.58 -28.04
C SER A 306 -1.66 26.83 -26.85
N PRO A 307 -1.06 25.82 -26.26
CA PRO A 307 -0.08 25.98 -25.18
C PRO A 307 1.10 26.83 -25.63
N THR A 308 1.55 27.71 -24.75
CA THR A 308 2.72 28.57 -24.96
C THR A 308 3.95 28.08 -24.19
N SER A 309 3.76 27.13 -23.33
CA SER A 309 4.82 26.50 -22.52
C SER A 309 4.67 24.99 -22.47
N ILE A 310 5.77 24.30 -22.14
CA ILE A 310 5.78 22.84 -21.97
C ILE A 310 4.85 22.40 -20.83
N ILE A 311 4.71 23.22 -19.79
CA ILE A 311 3.81 22.93 -18.67
C ILE A 311 2.34 22.97 -19.11
N GLU A 312 1.97 23.96 -19.92
CA GLU A 312 0.62 24.05 -20.50
C GLU A 312 0.34 22.88 -21.45
N ALA A 313 1.31 22.52 -22.30
CA ALA A 313 1.18 21.36 -23.18
C ALA A 313 1.02 20.05 -22.37
N ALA A 314 1.81 19.88 -21.29
CA ALA A 314 1.73 18.73 -20.41
C ALA A 314 0.45 18.70 -19.53
N ALA A 315 -0.23 19.83 -19.38
CA ALA A 315 -1.51 19.93 -18.70
C ALA A 315 -2.71 19.57 -19.62
N ASP A 316 -2.51 19.53 -20.94
CA ASP A 316 -3.56 19.11 -21.86
C ASP A 316 -3.85 17.61 -21.72
N MET A 317 -5.05 17.30 -21.22
CA MET A 317 -5.57 15.93 -21.00
C MET A 317 -6.83 15.68 -21.84
N ASN A 318 -6.97 16.41 -22.97
CA ASN A 318 -8.21 16.43 -23.75
C ASN A 318 -8.15 15.58 -25.04
N GLY A 319 -7.26 14.60 -25.14
CA GLY A 319 -7.11 13.79 -26.36
C GLY A 319 -8.41 13.16 -26.84
N TYR A 320 -9.23 12.69 -25.90
CA TYR A 320 -10.56 12.16 -26.21
C TYR A 320 -11.46 13.23 -26.85
N ASN A 321 -11.53 14.43 -26.24
CA ASN A 321 -12.35 15.53 -26.76
C ASN A 321 -11.83 16.01 -28.12
N TRP A 322 -10.51 16.14 -28.30
CA TRP A 322 -9.91 16.50 -29.58
C TRP A 322 -10.23 15.50 -30.69
N THR A 323 -10.50 14.25 -30.33
CA THR A 323 -10.85 13.20 -31.28
C THR A 323 -12.36 13.21 -31.61
N TYR A 324 -13.21 13.34 -30.61
CA TYR A 324 -14.66 13.10 -30.74
C TYR A 324 -15.55 14.34 -30.68
N GLN A 325 -15.06 15.47 -30.17
CA GLN A 325 -15.81 16.72 -30.20
C GLN A 325 -15.54 17.51 -31.47
N PRO A 326 -16.50 18.32 -31.95
CA PRO A 326 -16.28 19.20 -33.07
C PRO A 326 -15.12 20.19 -32.80
N ASN A 327 -14.24 20.34 -33.76
CA ASN A 327 -13.20 21.37 -33.74
C ASN A 327 -13.81 22.76 -33.99
N LEU A 328 -12.97 23.83 -34.06
CA LEU A 328 -13.44 25.18 -34.34
C LEU A 328 -14.15 25.35 -35.69
N GLN A 329 -13.93 24.44 -36.64
CA GLN A 329 -14.62 24.38 -37.93
C GLN A 329 -15.87 23.50 -37.92
N GLY A 330 -16.27 22.97 -36.74
CA GLY A 330 -17.43 22.10 -36.57
C GLY A 330 -17.23 20.65 -37.00
N VAL A 331 -15.98 20.22 -37.23
CA VAL A 331 -15.63 18.90 -37.76
C VAL A 331 -15.26 17.94 -36.59
N VAL A 332 -15.84 16.74 -36.57
CA VAL A 332 -15.46 15.64 -35.66
C VAL A 332 -14.36 14.81 -36.33
N ARG A 333 -13.14 14.94 -35.85
CA ARG A 333 -11.94 14.35 -36.48
C ARG A 333 -11.96 12.83 -36.56
N ALA A 334 -12.64 12.17 -35.61
CA ALA A 334 -12.84 10.72 -35.64
C ALA A 334 -13.55 10.19 -36.88
N ASN A 335 -14.29 11.04 -37.59
CA ASN A 335 -15.10 10.66 -38.75
C ASN A 335 -14.41 10.99 -40.10
N GLU A 336 -13.22 11.55 -40.07
CA GLU A 336 -12.56 12.16 -41.24
C GLU A 336 -11.30 11.40 -41.68
N PRO A 337 -11.43 10.27 -42.38
CA PRO A 337 -10.29 9.41 -42.73
C PRO A 337 -9.29 10.10 -43.69
N THR A 338 -9.75 11.03 -44.51
CA THR A 338 -8.94 11.71 -45.49
C THR A 338 -8.28 12.95 -44.93
N THR A 339 -9.03 13.73 -44.15
CA THR A 339 -8.53 15.02 -43.62
C THR A 339 -7.71 14.82 -42.36
N TYR A 340 -8.14 13.96 -41.45
CA TYR A 340 -7.51 13.69 -40.13
C TYR A 340 -7.18 12.21 -39.94
N PRO A 341 -6.26 11.63 -40.72
CA PRO A 341 -6.02 10.19 -40.71
C PRO A 341 -5.61 9.60 -39.36
N ALA A 342 -4.82 10.34 -38.54
CA ALA A 342 -4.38 9.86 -37.24
C ALA A 342 -5.56 9.73 -36.27
N PHE A 343 -6.42 10.73 -36.20
CA PHE A 343 -7.62 10.70 -35.34
C PHE A 343 -8.60 9.61 -35.77
N TYR A 344 -8.86 9.51 -37.08
CA TYR A 344 -9.72 8.45 -37.61
C TYR A 344 -9.18 7.05 -37.28
N LYS A 345 -7.89 6.81 -37.53
CA LYS A 345 -7.26 5.51 -37.25
C LYS A 345 -7.19 5.22 -35.76
N ALA A 346 -6.98 6.22 -34.92
CA ALA A 346 -7.05 6.05 -33.47
C ALA A 346 -8.47 5.66 -33.03
N ALA A 347 -9.46 6.39 -33.50
CA ALA A 347 -10.88 6.13 -33.18
C ALA A 347 -11.37 4.75 -33.64
N HIS A 348 -10.80 4.22 -34.72
CA HIS A 348 -11.13 2.92 -35.30
C HIS A 348 -10.10 1.83 -34.99
N TYR A 349 -9.27 2.05 -33.94
CA TYR A 349 -8.31 1.03 -33.52
C TYR A 349 -8.99 -0.24 -33.03
N ASN A 350 -8.50 -1.37 -33.48
CA ASN A 350 -8.96 -2.68 -33.05
C ASN A 350 -7.79 -3.45 -32.41
N PRO A 351 -7.89 -3.82 -31.13
CA PRO A 351 -6.85 -4.58 -30.45
C PRO A 351 -6.74 -6.05 -30.92
N GLY A 352 -7.58 -6.48 -31.88
CA GLY A 352 -7.56 -7.85 -32.43
C GLY A 352 -8.31 -8.88 -31.62
N VAL A 353 -8.96 -8.49 -30.54
CA VAL A 353 -9.77 -9.34 -29.67
C VAL A 353 -11.05 -8.62 -29.24
N PRO A 354 -12.15 -9.36 -28.95
CA PRO A 354 -13.35 -8.76 -28.39
C PRO A 354 -13.05 -8.09 -27.04
N THR A 355 -13.62 -6.92 -26.81
CA THR A 355 -13.43 -6.12 -25.59
C THR A 355 -14.72 -6.03 -24.79
N ALA A 356 -14.60 -5.92 -23.46
CA ALA A 356 -15.73 -5.73 -22.56
C ALA A 356 -16.35 -4.33 -22.72
N SER A 357 -17.61 -4.18 -22.28
CA SER A 357 -18.40 -2.96 -22.43
C SER A 357 -17.91 -1.77 -21.61
N ASN A 358 -17.09 -2.00 -20.58
CA ASN A 358 -16.45 -0.93 -19.80
C ASN A 358 -15.19 -0.35 -20.46
N ILE A 359 -14.77 -0.90 -21.60
CA ILE A 359 -13.68 -0.34 -22.42
C ILE A 359 -14.32 0.63 -23.42
N GLY A 360 -13.92 1.89 -23.32
CA GLY A 360 -14.46 2.97 -24.14
C GLY A 360 -13.93 2.97 -25.57
N GLN A 361 -14.11 4.10 -26.24
CA GLN A 361 -13.60 4.33 -27.59
C GLN A 361 -12.13 4.74 -27.54
N TRP A 362 -11.35 4.24 -28.49
CA TRP A 362 -9.94 4.59 -28.67
C TRP A 362 -9.80 5.99 -29.28
N TYR A 363 -8.77 6.73 -28.93
CA TYR A 363 -8.57 8.10 -29.38
C TYR A 363 -7.08 8.45 -29.52
N LEU A 364 -6.77 9.55 -30.22
CA LEU A 364 -5.44 10.09 -30.34
C LEU A 364 -5.11 10.87 -29.04
N PRO A 365 -4.07 10.45 -28.26
CA PRO A 365 -3.79 11.08 -26.98
C PRO A 365 -3.30 12.52 -27.11
N SER A 366 -3.57 13.35 -26.14
CA SER A 366 -2.93 14.64 -25.95
C SER A 366 -1.49 14.48 -25.43
N TYR A 367 -0.72 15.57 -25.44
CA TYR A 367 0.66 15.54 -24.92
C TYR A 367 0.71 15.24 -23.42
N GLY A 368 -0.21 15.78 -22.62
CA GLY A 368 -0.29 15.49 -21.20
C GLY A 368 -0.57 14.01 -20.90
N GLU A 369 -1.43 13.37 -21.68
CA GLU A 369 -1.68 11.93 -21.58
C GLU A 369 -0.46 11.11 -21.99
N TRP A 370 0.28 11.58 -23.00
CA TRP A 370 1.57 10.99 -23.38
C TRP A 370 2.60 11.08 -22.23
N ILE A 371 2.67 12.23 -21.53
CA ILE A 371 3.51 12.37 -20.34
C ILE A 371 3.12 11.37 -19.25
N LYS A 372 1.83 11.04 -19.10
CA LYS A 372 1.41 9.97 -18.16
C LYS A 372 2.00 8.61 -18.53
N LEU A 373 2.12 8.30 -19.82
CA LEU A 373 2.81 7.08 -20.26
C LEU A 373 4.32 7.12 -19.92
N VAL A 374 4.98 8.27 -20.07
CA VAL A 374 6.37 8.45 -19.61
C VAL A 374 6.49 8.16 -18.10
N GLN A 375 5.55 8.68 -17.30
CA GLN A 375 5.51 8.50 -15.85
C GLN A 375 5.25 7.05 -15.40
N VAL A 376 4.73 6.19 -16.27
CA VAL A 376 4.66 4.74 -15.97
C VAL A 376 6.05 4.15 -15.78
N PHE A 377 7.03 4.60 -16.57
CA PHE A 377 8.40 4.08 -16.56
C PHE A 377 9.37 4.91 -15.71
N ASP A 378 9.09 6.21 -15.55
CA ASP A 378 9.79 7.12 -14.64
C ASP A 378 8.78 7.93 -13.82
N LYS A 379 8.44 7.44 -12.65
CA LYS A 379 7.46 8.07 -11.74
C LYS A 379 7.87 9.45 -11.23
N THR A 380 9.14 9.82 -11.39
CA THR A 380 9.70 11.10 -10.93
C THR A 380 9.74 12.14 -12.04
N TYR A 381 9.49 11.73 -13.29
CA TYR A 381 9.50 12.64 -14.41
C TYR A 381 8.40 13.71 -14.29
N ALA A 382 8.80 14.95 -14.43
CA ALA A 382 7.91 16.11 -14.56
C ALA A 382 8.56 17.13 -15.49
N PRO A 383 7.83 17.69 -16.47
CA PRO A 383 8.34 18.79 -17.28
C PRO A 383 8.69 20.00 -16.41
N SER A 384 9.79 20.68 -16.73
CA SER A 384 10.22 21.87 -16.01
C SER A 384 9.72 23.14 -16.70
N ALA A 385 9.31 24.13 -15.90
CA ALA A 385 8.88 25.43 -16.40
C ALA A 385 9.99 26.23 -17.13
N THR A 386 11.25 25.83 -16.92
CA THR A 386 12.40 26.46 -17.58
C THR A 386 12.72 25.84 -18.95
N GLU A 387 12.04 24.74 -19.29
CA GLU A 387 12.26 24.05 -20.54
C GLU A 387 11.51 24.75 -21.69
N SER A 388 12.18 24.84 -22.85
CA SER A 388 11.54 25.35 -24.06
C SER A 388 10.45 24.41 -24.54
N ILE A 389 9.37 24.96 -25.08
CA ILE A 389 8.37 24.14 -25.74
C ILE A 389 8.89 23.51 -27.04
N TYR A 390 9.87 24.18 -27.71
CA TYR A 390 10.47 23.69 -28.94
C TYR A 390 11.88 24.30 -29.17
N PRO A 391 12.88 23.50 -29.56
CA PRO A 391 12.95 22.06 -29.37
C PRO A 391 13.03 21.75 -27.87
N HIS A 392 12.35 20.70 -27.45
CA HIS A 392 12.36 20.28 -26.05
C HIS A 392 13.22 19.03 -25.86
N HIS A 393 14.05 19.05 -24.84
CA HIS A 393 14.84 17.92 -24.39
C HIS A 393 14.85 17.87 -22.88
N SER A 394 14.32 16.79 -22.33
CA SER A 394 14.37 16.53 -20.90
C SER A 394 15.18 15.28 -20.60
N THR A 395 15.81 15.26 -19.44
CA THR A 395 16.37 14.04 -18.87
C THR A 395 15.29 13.26 -18.13
N CYS A 396 15.26 11.95 -18.31
CA CYS A 396 14.37 11.03 -17.61
C CYS A 396 15.11 9.73 -17.26
N ASN A 397 14.64 9.02 -16.24
CA ASN A 397 15.27 7.76 -15.81
C ASN A 397 14.64 6.55 -16.53
N ILE A 398 14.54 6.64 -17.86
CA ILE A 398 13.94 5.62 -18.72
C ILE A 398 15.04 4.84 -19.44
N THR A 399 14.92 3.52 -19.39
CA THR A 399 15.71 2.62 -20.23
C THR A 399 14.80 2.07 -21.32
N MET A 400 15.09 2.36 -22.58
CA MET A 400 14.24 1.96 -23.71
C MET A 400 14.10 0.44 -23.83
N ALA A 401 15.12 -0.32 -23.46
CA ALA A 401 15.01 -1.79 -23.38
C ALA A 401 13.92 -2.24 -22.40
N LYS A 402 13.74 -1.54 -21.29
CA LYS A 402 12.67 -1.83 -20.32
C LYS A 402 11.29 -1.47 -20.90
N VAL A 403 11.18 -0.33 -21.58
CA VAL A 403 9.94 0.07 -22.26
C VAL A 403 9.58 -0.97 -23.32
N GLN A 404 10.49 -1.30 -24.23
CA GLN A 404 10.27 -2.30 -25.27
C GLN A 404 9.86 -3.64 -24.70
N SER A 405 10.53 -4.10 -23.63
CA SER A 405 10.19 -5.36 -22.96
C SER A 405 8.77 -5.35 -22.40
N ALA A 406 8.31 -4.23 -21.82
CA ALA A 406 6.96 -4.12 -21.31
C ALA A 406 5.90 -4.31 -22.40
N PHE A 407 6.10 -3.69 -23.55
CA PHE A 407 5.22 -3.84 -24.71
C PHE A 407 5.31 -5.24 -25.33
N THR A 408 6.50 -5.74 -25.57
CA THR A 408 6.73 -7.06 -26.20
C THR A 408 6.18 -8.20 -25.33
N ASN A 409 6.39 -8.16 -24.02
CA ASN A 409 5.88 -9.17 -23.09
C ASN A 409 4.33 -9.19 -23.04
N ALA A 410 3.69 -8.05 -23.35
CA ALA A 410 2.25 -7.95 -23.49
C ALA A 410 1.72 -8.42 -24.85
N GLY A 411 2.60 -8.75 -25.79
CA GLY A 411 2.24 -9.23 -27.14
C GLY A 411 2.33 -8.17 -28.23
N SER A 412 2.93 -7.01 -27.97
CA SER A 412 3.20 -6.01 -29.02
C SER A 412 4.14 -6.55 -30.07
N THR A 413 3.83 -6.26 -31.32
CA THR A 413 4.70 -6.51 -32.49
C THR A 413 5.43 -5.25 -32.95
N SER A 414 5.14 -4.10 -32.34
CA SER A 414 5.74 -2.81 -32.69
C SER A 414 7.09 -2.62 -32.01
N THR A 415 8.01 -1.99 -32.73
CA THR A 415 9.29 -1.53 -32.17
C THR A 415 9.10 -0.12 -31.62
N ILE A 416 9.07 -0.02 -30.29
CA ILE A 416 8.98 1.26 -29.56
C ILE A 416 10.37 1.91 -29.43
N TYR A 417 11.43 1.11 -29.54
CA TYR A 417 12.83 1.52 -29.46
C TYR A 417 13.32 2.16 -30.74
N GLY A 418 14.03 3.28 -30.65
CA GLY A 418 14.74 3.91 -31.78
C GLY A 418 13.98 5.03 -32.49
N GLY A 419 13.00 5.63 -31.85
CA GLY A 419 12.53 6.96 -32.21
C GLY A 419 11.46 7.09 -33.28
N PRO A 420 10.33 6.36 -33.22
CA PRO A 420 9.16 6.90 -33.89
C PRO A 420 8.74 8.19 -33.19
N LEU A 421 8.61 9.27 -33.95
CA LEU A 421 7.96 10.47 -33.48
C LEU A 421 6.51 10.11 -33.14
N CYS A 422 6.16 10.11 -31.85
CA CYS A 422 4.79 9.80 -31.41
C CYS A 422 3.93 11.06 -31.51
N LEU A 423 3.00 11.04 -32.44
CA LEU A 423 2.05 12.10 -32.69
C LEU A 423 1.06 12.22 -31.54
N CYS A 424 0.77 13.46 -31.10
CA CYS A 424 -0.26 13.79 -30.13
C CYS A 424 -1.35 14.67 -30.77
N SER A 425 -2.51 14.76 -30.10
CA SER A 425 -3.63 15.62 -30.55
C SER A 425 -3.48 17.09 -30.12
N THR A 426 -2.52 17.42 -29.27
CA THR A 426 -2.25 18.79 -28.80
C THR A 426 -1.68 19.63 -29.93
N GLU A 427 -2.26 20.78 -30.18
CA GLU A 427 -1.75 21.81 -31.12
C GLU A 427 -0.90 22.81 -30.37
N ILE A 428 0.15 23.32 -31.05
CA ILE A 428 1.02 24.37 -30.53
C ILE A 428 1.15 25.49 -31.58
N ASN A 429 0.79 26.70 -31.19
CA ASN A 429 1.02 27.94 -31.97
C ASN A 429 0.69 27.83 -33.45
N GLU A 430 -0.54 27.98 -33.82
CA GLU A 430 -1.04 28.25 -35.19
C GLU A 430 -0.69 27.25 -36.27
N SER A 431 0.10 26.19 -36.03
CA SER A 431 0.53 25.33 -37.16
C SER A 431 0.88 23.90 -36.86
N PRO A 432 1.78 23.56 -35.94
CA PRO A 432 2.25 22.20 -35.85
C PRO A 432 1.69 21.46 -34.63
N THR A 433 1.51 20.17 -34.82
CA THR A 433 1.22 19.24 -33.72
C THR A 433 2.47 18.90 -32.94
N TYR A 434 2.24 18.60 -31.67
CA TYR A 434 3.33 18.16 -30.80
C TYR A 434 3.65 16.69 -31.03
N CYS A 435 4.92 16.38 -31.12
CA CYS A 435 5.41 15.01 -31.22
C CYS A 435 6.47 14.76 -30.17
N SER A 436 6.53 13.55 -29.67
CA SER A 436 7.56 13.10 -28.75
C SER A 436 8.22 11.83 -29.21
N PHE A 437 9.50 11.67 -28.94
CA PHE A 437 10.18 10.39 -29.05
C PHE A 437 11.04 10.11 -27.82
N TRP A 438 11.23 8.83 -27.52
CA TRP A 438 12.04 8.40 -26.41
C TRP A 438 13.41 7.93 -26.86
N ALA A 439 14.39 8.24 -26.02
CA ALA A 439 15.70 7.63 -26.07
C ALA A 439 16.12 7.25 -24.64
N ASP A 440 17.19 6.48 -24.51
CA ASP A 440 17.72 6.15 -23.19
C ASP A 440 18.05 7.42 -22.40
N ASN A 441 17.48 7.51 -21.20
CA ASN A 441 17.61 8.63 -20.28
C ASN A 441 17.17 10.00 -20.82
N SER A 442 16.41 10.02 -21.90
CA SER A 442 16.01 11.26 -22.57
C SER A 442 14.61 11.18 -23.16
N LEU A 443 13.89 12.28 -23.04
CA LEU A 443 12.65 12.54 -23.75
C LEU A 443 12.87 13.76 -24.66
N TYR A 444 12.63 13.55 -25.92
CA TYR A 444 12.66 14.61 -26.92
C TYR A 444 11.24 14.93 -27.34
N SER A 445 10.94 16.21 -27.46
CA SER A 445 9.67 16.66 -28.01
C SER A 445 9.91 17.75 -29.00
N GLY A 446 9.07 17.79 -30.00
CA GLY A 446 9.22 18.74 -31.09
C GLY A 446 7.90 18.94 -31.82
N ILE A 447 7.97 19.85 -32.77
CA ILE A 447 6.86 20.18 -33.62
C ILE A 447 6.94 19.32 -34.89
N CYS A 448 5.84 18.62 -35.21
CA CYS A 448 5.68 17.97 -36.52
C CYS A 448 4.74 18.77 -37.37
N TRP A 449 5.08 18.92 -38.67
CA TRP A 449 4.15 19.48 -39.62
C TRP A 449 2.90 18.59 -39.70
N ASN A 450 1.71 19.20 -39.73
CA ASN A 450 0.43 18.52 -39.80
C ASN A 450 0.36 17.44 -40.86
N THR A 451 0.98 17.68 -42.00
CA THR A 451 0.99 16.76 -43.13
C THR A 451 2.06 15.67 -43.08
N MET A 452 2.97 15.73 -42.10
CA MET A 452 3.96 14.68 -41.95
C MET A 452 3.30 13.43 -41.30
N GLY A 453 3.40 12.30 -42.01
CA GLY A 453 3.02 11.04 -41.43
C GLY A 453 3.97 10.64 -40.29
N SER A 454 3.41 10.23 -39.17
CA SER A 454 4.16 9.78 -38.01
C SER A 454 3.45 8.60 -37.31
N GLN A 455 4.13 7.98 -36.38
CA GLN A 455 3.55 6.90 -35.59
C GLN A 455 2.87 7.48 -34.34
N PHE A 456 1.93 6.72 -33.77
CA PHE A 456 1.27 7.06 -32.51
C PHE A 456 0.71 5.80 -31.83
N LEU A 457 0.47 5.89 -30.55
CA LEU A 457 -0.24 4.90 -29.75
C LEU A 457 -1.64 5.44 -29.46
N PRO A 458 -2.73 4.78 -29.89
CA PRO A 458 -4.07 5.12 -29.43
C PRO A 458 -4.20 4.93 -27.92
N PHE A 459 -5.01 5.79 -27.28
CA PHE A 459 -5.38 5.65 -25.89
C PHE A 459 -6.86 5.27 -25.76
N VAL A 460 -7.23 4.72 -24.60
CA VAL A 460 -8.60 4.32 -24.30
C VAL A 460 -8.91 4.58 -22.84
N HIS A 461 -10.14 4.97 -22.56
CA HIS A 461 -10.69 5.02 -21.20
C HIS A 461 -11.38 3.68 -20.84
N PHE A 462 -11.33 3.31 -19.55
CA PHE A 462 -11.95 2.08 -19.06
C PHE A 462 -12.56 2.23 -17.65
#